data_3ed7694e04aa4dc90c77aeabeeb346c9
#
_entry.id   3ed7694e04aa4dc90c77aeabeeb346c9
#
_cell.length_a   1.000
_cell.length_b   1.000
_cell.length_c   1.000
_cell.angle_alpha   90.00
_cell.angle_beta   90.00
_cell.angle_gamma   90.00
#
_symmetry.space_group_name_H-M   'P 1'
#
loop_
_entity.id
_entity.type
_entity.pdbx_description
1 polymer ?
#
loop_
_entity_poly.entity_id
_entity_poly.type
_entity_poly.pdbx_seq_one_letter_code
_entity_poly.pdbx_strand_id
1 'polypeptide(L)'
;KQLVVAVEQAIEERFVDTEPMSVLTPGGRFQVIWDSKGNVTAMAQLGFFGEYLATTELFENWVRECPLAYTSGNAPAVRDVLGTWMLSILDGQWRYAHVASLRGDGVAPDILGMTSLVGDESLRRGLKLIAPAPKATDTEEQQAQQEAQLKRAEAWMERSLLESVKP
;
A
#
# COMPACT_ATOMS: atom_id res chain seq x y z
N LYS A 1 29.06 -12.00 -27.09
CA LYS A 1 28.02 -11.26 -27.83
C LYS A 1 26.92 -12.17 -28.42
N GLN A 2 27.28 -13.27 -29.12
CA GLN A 2 26.31 -14.22 -29.69
C GLN A 2 25.44 -14.91 -28.64
N LEU A 3 25.98 -15.23 -27.47
CA LEU A 3 25.24 -15.91 -26.40
C LEU A 3 24.17 -14.98 -25.76
N VAL A 4 24.46 -13.68 -25.63
CA VAL A 4 23.52 -12.69 -25.08
C VAL A 4 22.34 -12.51 -26.06
N VAL A 5 22.62 -12.38 -27.35
CA VAL A 5 21.57 -12.26 -28.40
C VAL A 5 20.69 -13.51 -28.44
N ALA A 6 21.26 -14.71 -28.29
CA ALA A 6 20.49 -15.95 -28.28
C ALA A 6 19.60 -16.08 -27.02
N VAL A 7 20.07 -15.58 -25.87
CA VAL A 7 19.26 -15.54 -24.63
C VAL A 7 18.14 -14.52 -24.74
N GLU A 8 18.41 -13.33 -25.29
CA GLU A 8 17.40 -12.31 -25.53
C GLU A 8 16.32 -12.79 -26.50
N GLN A 9 16.71 -13.47 -27.60
CA GLN A 9 15.75 -14.07 -28.55
C GLN A 9 14.93 -15.19 -27.91
N ALA A 10 15.54 -16.06 -27.10
CA ALA A 10 14.82 -17.12 -26.39
C ALA A 10 13.85 -16.57 -25.32
N ILE A 11 14.17 -15.41 -24.74
CA ILE A 11 13.27 -14.70 -23.84
C ILE A 11 12.11 -14.07 -24.61
N GLU A 12 12.38 -13.40 -25.74
CA GLU A 12 11.35 -12.84 -26.60
C GLU A 12 10.37 -13.91 -27.12
N GLU A 13 10.87 -15.04 -27.61
CA GLU A 13 10.04 -16.17 -28.09
C GLU A 13 9.15 -16.77 -26.97
N ARG A 14 9.61 -16.73 -25.72
CA ARG A 14 8.88 -17.29 -24.57
C ARG A 14 7.72 -16.43 -24.11
N PHE A 15 7.72 -15.12 -24.41
CA PHE A 15 6.72 -14.16 -23.97
C PHE A 15 5.73 -13.70 -25.06
N VAL A 16 5.96 -14.10 -26.32
CA VAL A 16 5.11 -13.69 -27.45
C VAL A 16 3.71 -14.36 -27.43
N ASP A 17 3.52 -15.43 -26.67
CA ASP A 17 2.28 -16.24 -26.69
C ASP A 17 1.51 -16.28 -25.35
N THR A 18 1.82 -15.42 -24.38
CA THR A 18 1.05 -15.36 -23.13
C THR A 18 -0.18 -14.46 -23.30
N GLU A 19 -1.37 -15.06 -23.24
CA GLU A 19 -2.61 -14.28 -23.20
C GLU A 19 -2.61 -13.32 -21.99
N PRO A 20 -3.13 -12.09 -22.16
CA PRO A 20 -3.25 -11.14 -21.07
C PRO A 20 -4.06 -11.72 -19.92
N MET A 21 -3.52 -11.69 -18.71
CA MET A 21 -4.24 -12.08 -17.50
C MET A 21 -4.98 -10.87 -16.93
N SER A 22 -6.27 -11.02 -16.68
CA SER A 22 -7.08 -9.96 -16.08
C SER A 22 -7.18 -10.17 -14.59
N VAL A 23 -6.77 -9.17 -13.79
CA VAL A 23 -6.87 -9.16 -12.33
C VAL A 23 -7.77 -8.02 -11.84
N LEU A 24 -8.60 -8.29 -10.85
CA LEU A 24 -9.42 -7.28 -10.20
C LEU A 24 -8.71 -6.81 -8.92
N THR A 25 -8.58 -5.48 -8.78
CA THR A 25 -7.92 -4.86 -7.63
C THR A 25 -8.84 -3.78 -7.01
N PRO A 26 -8.54 -3.24 -5.84
CA PRO A 26 -9.25 -2.09 -5.28
C PRO A 26 -9.25 -0.86 -6.19
N GLY A 27 -8.25 -0.71 -7.06
CA GLY A 27 -8.14 0.36 -8.06
C GLY A 27 -8.87 0.08 -9.37
N GLY A 28 -9.49 -1.11 -9.52
CA GLY A 28 -10.20 -1.53 -10.73
C GLY A 28 -9.59 -2.76 -11.40
N ARG A 29 -9.93 -2.96 -12.67
CA ARG A 29 -9.48 -4.11 -13.45
C ARG A 29 -8.17 -3.80 -14.18
N PHE A 30 -7.16 -4.61 -13.95
CA PHE A 30 -5.86 -4.51 -14.61
C PHE A 30 -5.66 -5.67 -15.59
N GLN A 31 -4.96 -5.38 -16.68
CA GLN A 31 -4.46 -6.38 -17.61
C GLN A 31 -2.98 -6.59 -17.35
N VAL A 32 -2.60 -7.80 -16.96
CA VAL A 32 -1.19 -8.18 -16.80
C VAL A 32 -0.71 -8.72 -18.14
N ILE A 33 0.19 -8.00 -18.78
CA ILE A 33 0.78 -8.35 -20.06
C ILE A 33 2.29 -8.45 -19.82
N TRP A 34 2.89 -9.55 -20.28
CA TRP A 34 4.32 -9.69 -20.26
C TRP A 34 4.91 -8.97 -21.48
N ASP A 35 5.60 -7.87 -21.23
CA ASP A 35 6.26 -7.09 -22.27
C ASP A 35 7.78 -7.10 -22.03
N SER A 36 8.52 -7.70 -22.96
CA SER A 36 9.99 -7.73 -22.89
C SER A 36 10.65 -6.37 -23.09
N LYS A 37 9.89 -5.35 -23.53
CA LYS A 37 10.36 -3.98 -23.81
C LYS A 37 9.83 -2.95 -22.83
N GLY A 38 8.86 -3.33 -21.99
CA GLY A 38 8.23 -2.44 -21.02
C GLY A 38 9.05 -2.23 -19.74
N ASN A 39 8.76 -1.13 -19.07
CA ASN A 39 9.28 -0.94 -17.72
C ASN A 39 8.61 -1.92 -16.78
N VAL A 40 9.39 -2.76 -16.15
CA VAL A 40 8.90 -3.76 -15.19
C VAL A 40 8.84 -3.10 -13.82
N THR A 41 7.68 -3.15 -13.15
CA THR A 41 7.60 -2.78 -11.73
C THR A 41 8.35 -3.81 -10.90
N ALA A 42 9.10 -3.36 -9.91
CA ALA A 42 9.76 -4.24 -8.94
C ALA A 42 8.74 -5.06 -8.12
N MET A 43 7.47 -4.61 -8.10
CA MET A 43 6.37 -5.22 -7.36
C MET A 43 5.36 -5.94 -8.28
N ALA A 44 5.79 -6.61 -9.33
CA ALA A 44 4.88 -7.28 -10.28
C ALA A 44 3.88 -8.24 -9.60
N GLN A 45 4.25 -8.88 -8.50
CA GLN A 45 3.36 -9.74 -7.71
C GLN A 45 2.24 -8.99 -6.97
N LEU A 46 2.34 -7.66 -6.87
CA LEU A 46 1.32 -6.84 -6.23
C LEU A 46 -0.03 -6.93 -6.95
N GLY A 47 -0.05 -7.18 -8.27
CA GLY A 47 -1.29 -7.39 -9.02
C GLY A 47 -2.13 -8.54 -8.45
N PHE A 48 -1.51 -9.69 -8.15
CA PHE A 48 -2.19 -10.85 -7.55
C PHE A 48 -2.61 -10.58 -6.09
N PHE A 49 -1.76 -9.89 -5.34
CA PHE A 49 -2.12 -9.48 -3.98
C PHE A 49 -3.26 -8.45 -4.00
N GLY A 50 -3.27 -7.53 -4.97
CA GLY A 50 -4.35 -6.58 -5.19
C GLY A 50 -5.68 -7.28 -5.49
N GLU A 51 -5.68 -8.36 -6.28
CA GLU A 51 -6.88 -9.18 -6.53
C GLU A 51 -7.39 -9.85 -5.24
N TYR A 52 -6.50 -10.39 -4.42
CA TYR A 52 -6.86 -10.92 -3.10
C TYR A 52 -7.50 -9.84 -2.22
N LEU A 53 -6.91 -8.66 -2.15
CA LEU A 53 -7.45 -7.53 -1.37
C LEU A 53 -8.82 -7.07 -1.89
N ALA A 54 -9.02 -7.06 -3.22
CA ALA A 54 -10.29 -6.70 -3.82
C ALA A 54 -11.37 -7.75 -3.58
N THR A 55 -11.03 -9.04 -3.69
CA THR A 55 -11.98 -10.14 -3.50
C THR A 55 -12.42 -10.27 -2.04
N THR A 56 -11.52 -10.02 -1.10
CA THR A 56 -11.80 -10.09 0.34
C THR A 56 -12.31 -8.79 0.94
N GLU A 57 -12.29 -7.68 0.20
CA GLU A 57 -12.60 -6.34 0.68
C GLU A 57 -11.73 -5.88 1.87
N LEU A 58 -10.65 -6.59 2.19
CA LEU A 58 -9.82 -6.33 3.37
C LEU A 58 -9.24 -4.91 3.36
N PHE A 59 -8.70 -4.45 2.22
CA PHE A 59 -8.13 -3.12 2.13
C PHE A 59 -9.20 -2.02 2.22
N GLU A 60 -10.36 -2.23 1.59
CA GLU A 60 -11.49 -1.29 1.65
C GLU A 60 -12.01 -1.15 3.08
N ASN A 61 -12.19 -2.26 3.79
CA ASN A 61 -12.64 -2.28 5.17
C ASN A 61 -11.60 -1.61 6.08
N TRP A 62 -10.33 -1.92 5.87
CA TRP A 62 -9.22 -1.34 6.63
C TRP A 62 -9.14 0.18 6.50
N VAL A 63 -9.30 0.71 5.28
CA VAL A 63 -9.35 2.15 5.00
C VAL A 63 -10.61 2.79 5.60
N ARG A 64 -11.78 2.18 5.41
CA ARG A 64 -13.07 2.72 5.87
C ARG A 64 -13.13 2.84 7.39
N GLU A 65 -12.57 1.86 8.11
CA GLU A 65 -12.64 1.78 9.57
C GLU A 65 -11.45 2.45 10.26
N CYS A 66 -10.48 2.96 9.50
CA CYS A 66 -9.30 3.59 10.06
C CYS A 66 -9.68 4.80 10.95
N PRO A 67 -9.19 4.86 12.18
CA PRO A 67 -9.50 5.96 13.09
C PRO A 67 -8.70 7.25 12.78
N LEU A 68 -8.12 7.36 11.60
CA LEU A 68 -7.40 8.54 11.16
C LEU A 68 -8.36 9.67 10.81
N ALA A 69 -8.35 10.73 11.59
CA ALA A 69 -9.13 11.93 11.34
C ALA A 69 -8.21 13.14 11.15
N TYR A 70 -8.36 13.82 10.02
CA TYR A 70 -7.68 15.07 9.74
C TYR A 70 -8.63 16.26 9.94
N THR A 71 -8.08 17.36 10.44
CA THR A 71 -8.81 18.62 10.59
C THR A 71 -8.58 19.57 9.42
N SER A 72 -7.56 19.31 8.59
CA SER A 72 -7.18 20.17 7.46
C SER A 72 -7.77 19.66 6.15
N GLY A 73 -8.34 20.58 5.35
CA GLY A 73 -8.85 20.28 4.01
C GLY A 73 -7.75 19.87 3.00
N ASN A 74 -6.49 20.18 3.29
CA ASN A 74 -5.34 19.81 2.45
C ASN A 74 -4.63 18.53 2.93
N ALA A 75 -5.26 17.77 3.81
CA ALA A 75 -4.71 16.52 4.28
C ALA A 75 -4.76 15.44 3.18
N PRO A 76 -3.80 14.52 3.16
CA PRO A 76 -3.86 13.39 2.24
C PRO A 76 -5.06 12.49 2.56
N ALA A 77 -5.57 11.80 1.55
CA ALA A 77 -6.62 10.80 1.76
C ALA A 77 -6.13 9.69 2.70
N VAL A 78 -7.03 9.15 3.52
CA VAL A 78 -6.71 8.02 4.41
C VAL A 78 -6.17 6.83 3.61
N ARG A 79 -6.76 6.57 2.44
CA ARG A 79 -6.32 5.53 1.49
C ARG A 79 -4.87 5.74 1.06
N ASP A 80 -4.46 6.96 0.74
CA ASP A 80 -3.10 7.26 0.31
C ASP A 80 -2.09 7.04 1.43
N VAL A 81 -2.44 7.40 2.66
CA VAL A 81 -1.58 7.15 3.83
C VAL A 81 -1.43 5.66 4.11
N LEU A 82 -2.55 4.93 4.18
CA LEU A 82 -2.54 3.50 4.48
C LEU A 82 -1.94 2.68 3.33
N GLY A 83 -2.25 3.04 2.08
CA GLY A 83 -1.68 2.40 0.89
C GLY A 83 -0.18 2.61 0.81
N THR A 84 0.31 3.84 1.05
CA THR A 84 1.75 4.10 1.11
C THR A 84 2.42 3.28 2.21
N TRP A 85 1.80 3.17 3.37
CA TRP A 85 2.31 2.34 4.46
C TRP A 85 2.36 0.87 4.06
N MET A 86 1.29 0.32 3.51
CA MET A 86 1.22 -1.06 3.03
C MET A 86 2.31 -1.34 1.97
N LEU A 87 2.42 -0.48 0.95
CA LEU A 87 3.43 -0.62 -0.08
C LEU A 87 4.85 -0.58 0.49
N SER A 88 5.10 0.29 1.49
CA SER A 88 6.42 0.35 2.13
C SER A 88 6.78 -0.94 2.89
N ILE A 89 5.80 -1.59 3.51
CA ILE A 89 5.99 -2.88 4.18
C ILE A 89 6.25 -3.99 3.16
N LEU A 90 5.47 -4.03 2.08
CA LEU A 90 5.62 -5.03 1.03
C LEU A 90 6.96 -4.93 0.29
N ASP A 91 7.50 -3.70 0.16
CA ASP A 91 8.84 -3.43 -0.39
C ASP A 91 9.97 -3.66 0.63
N GLY A 92 9.64 -4.14 1.83
CA GLY A 92 10.63 -4.42 2.89
C GLY A 92 11.24 -3.17 3.50
N GLN A 93 10.58 -2.03 3.41
CA GLN A 93 11.08 -0.76 3.94
C GLN A 93 10.77 -0.63 5.43
N TRP A 94 11.76 -0.26 6.21
CA TRP A 94 11.68 -0.08 7.67
C TRP A 94 11.99 1.34 8.14
N ARG A 95 12.23 2.26 7.20
CA ARG A 95 12.47 3.70 7.50
C ARG A 95 11.59 4.56 6.62
N TYR A 96 10.97 5.57 7.20
CA TYR A 96 10.15 6.54 6.46
C TYR A 96 10.90 7.19 5.27
N ALA A 97 12.20 7.46 5.42
CA ALA A 97 13.01 8.04 4.35
C ALA A 97 13.05 7.16 3.07
N HIS A 98 12.83 5.84 3.20
CA HIS A 98 12.85 4.93 2.07
C HIS A 98 11.56 5.00 1.23
N VAL A 99 10.46 5.54 1.77
CA VAL A 99 9.20 5.73 1.05
C VAL A 99 9.38 6.52 -0.26
N ALA A 100 10.41 7.37 -0.32
CA ALA A 100 10.74 8.10 -1.54
C ALA A 100 11.08 7.19 -2.73
N SER A 101 11.60 5.98 -2.50
CA SER A 101 11.92 5.02 -3.57
C SER A 101 10.67 4.49 -4.27
N LEU A 102 9.52 4.42 -3.57
CA LEU A 102 8.25 3.97 -4.16
C LEU A 102 7.74 4.93 -5.25
N ARG A 103 8.16 6.19 -5.25
CA ARG A 103 7.69 7.20 -6.20
C ARG A 103 8.09 6.93 -7.65
N GLY A 104 9.06 6.06 -7.86
CA GLY A 104 9.47 5.61 -9.19
C GLY A 104 8.51 4.61 -9.83
N ASP A 105 7.62 4.01 -9.03
CA ASP A 105 6.63 3.03 -9.49
C ASP A 105 5.26 3.69 -9.66
N GLY A 106 4.85 3.91 -10.91
CA GLY A 106 3.54 4.50 -11.24
C GLY A 106 2.37 3.50 -11.18
N VAL A 107 2.66 2.19 -11.11
CA VAL A 107 1.63 1.13 -11.17
C VAL A 107 1.12 0.77 -9.78
N ALA A 108 2.02 0.67 -8.79
CA ALA A 108 1.67 0.21 -7.46
C ALA A 108 0.58 1.05 -6.76
N PRO A 109 0.57 2.40 -6.83
CA PRO A 109 -0.52 3.21 -6.29
C PRO A 109 -1.87 2.92 -6.94
N ASP A 110 -1.89 2.75 -8.26
CA ASP A 110 -3.13 2.52 -9.02
C ASP A 110 -3.78 1.19 -8.63
N ILE A 111 -2.98 0.15 -8.38
CA ILE A 111 -3.49 -1.17 -7.94
C ILE A 111 -4.29 -1.05 -6.63
N LEU A 112 -3.89 -0.15 -5.73
CA LEU A 112 -4.60 0.09 -4.46
C LEU A 112 -5.66 1.21 -4.57
N GLY A 113 -5.93 1.73 -5.75
CA GLY A 113 -6.89 2.83 -5.97
C GLY A 113 -6.50 4.12 -5.24
N MET A 114 -5.19 4.36 -5.10
CA MET A 114 -4.65 5.56 -4.46
C MET A 114 -4.62 6.73 -5.43
N THR A 115 -4.72 7.94 -4.89
CA THR A 115 -4.53 9.17 -5.68
C THR A 115 -3.05 9.49 -5.84
N SER A 116 -2.27 9.24 -4.80
CA SER A 116 -0.82 9.49 -4.81
C SER A 116 -0.10 8.78 -3.66
N LEU A 117 1.20 8.59 -3.80
CA LEU A 117 2.07 8.20 -2.70
C LEU A 117 2.35 9.41 -1.80
N VAL A 118 2.08 9.28 -0.52
CA VAL A 118 2.38 10.35 0.44
C VAL A 118 3.89 10.39 0.75
N GLY A 119 4.38 11.58 1.11
CA GLY A 119 5.78 11.71 1.55
C GLY A 119 5.99 11.14 2.95
N ASP A 120 7.25 10.90 3.28
CA ASP A 120 7.70 10.37 4.57
C ASP A 120 7.15 11.12 5.79
N GLU A 121 7.16 12.44 5.74
CA GLU A 121 6.62 13.29 6.82
C GLU A 121 5.09 13.18 6.94
N SER A 122 4.37 13.13 5.81
CA SER A 122 2.92 12.95 5.79
C SER A 122 2.53 11.57 6.30
N LEU A 123 3.25 10.53 5.90
CA LEU A 123 3.08 9.17 6.42
C LEU A 123 3.32 9.13 7.93
N ARG A 124 4.43 9.70 8.39
CA ARG A 124 4.79 9.76 9.81
C ARG A 124 3.74 10.49 10.65
N ARG A 125 3.22 11.62 10.15
CA ARG A 125 2.14 12.37 10.81
C ARG A 125 0.84 11.58 10.86
N GLY A 126 0.45 10.95 9.76
CA GLY A 126 -0.74 10.10 9.70
C GLY A 126 -0.68 8.96 10.72
N LEU A 127 0.41 8.21 10.75
CA LEU A 127 0.59 7.11 11.70
C LEU A 127 0.63 7.58 13.17
N LYS A 128 1.18 8.77 13.45
CA LYS A 128 1.12 9.36 14.79
C LYS A 128 -0.28 9.80 15.20
N LEU A 129 -1.13 10.19 14.27
CA LEU A 129 -2.54 10.50 14.55
C LEU A 129 -3.35 9.24 14.81
N ILE A 130 -3.03 8.13 14.14
CA ILE A 130 -3.65 6.83 14.41
C ILE A 130 -3.25 6.33 15.80
N ALA A 131 -1.96 6.29 16.10
CA ALA A 131 -1.40 5.78 17.34
C ALA A 131 -0.47 6.83 18.00
N PRO A 132 -1.04 7.82 18.70
CA PRO A 132 -0.26 8.85 19.37
C PRO A 132 0.53 8.25 20.54
N ALA A 133 1.78 8.69 20.67
CA ALA A 133 2.61 8.36 21.83
C ALA A 133 2.49 9.49 22.88
N PRO A 134 2.12 9.20 24.13
CA PRO A 134 2.05 10.19 25.19
C PRO A 134 3.42 10.83 25.45
N LYS A 135 3.41 12.10 25.78
CA LYS A 135 4.61 12.85 26.16
C LYS A 135 4.55 13.22 27.62
N ALA A 136 5.70 13.30 28.26
CA ALA A 136 5.78 13.70 29.68
C ALA A 136 5.26 15.13 29.97
N THR A 137 5.14 15.95 28.92
CA THR A 137 4.65 17.34 29.02
C THR A 137 3.14 17.45 28.75
N ASP A 138 2.46 16.38 28.44
CA ASP A 138 1.03 16.40 28.11
C ASP A 138 0.20 16.53 29.40
N THR A 139 -0.91 17.26 29.31
CA THR A 139 -1.87 17.36 30.40
C THR A 139 -2.61 16.04 30.61
N GLU A 140 -3.21 15.83 31.79
CA GLU A 140 -4.01 14.61 32.05
C GLU A 140 -5.14 14.43 31.05
N GLU A 141 -5.78 15.52 30.61
CA GLU A 141 -6.83 15.47 29.60
C GLU A 141 -6.27 15.03 28.21
N GLN A 142 -5.10 15.56 27.83
CA GLN A 142 -4.41 15.16 26.60
C GLN A 142 -3.98 13.69 26.63
N GLN A 143 -3.47 13.23 27.76
CA GLN A 143 -3.10 11.83 27.95
C GLN A 143 -4.31 10.90 27.84
N ALA A 144 -5.44 11.26 28.45
CA ALA A 144 -6.68 10.50 28.36
C ALA A 144 -7.21 10.43 26.92
N GLN A 145 -7.14 11.54 26.17
CA GLN A 145 -7.53 11.56 24.73
C GLN A 145 -6.63 10.68 23.89
N GLN A 146 -5.33 10.72 24.11
CA GLN A 146 -4.35 9.88 23.40
C GLN A 146 -4.55 8.41 23.72
N GLU A 147 -4.81 8.05 24.97
CA GLU A 147 -5.10 6.68 25.37
C GLU A 147 -6.39 6.15 24.72
N ALA A 148 -7.43 6.98 24.68
CA ALA A 148 -8.66 6.63 23.98
C ALA A 148 -8.44 6.43 22.49
N GLN A 149 -7.61 7.25 21.86
CA GLN A 149 -7.25 7.09 20.44
C GLN A 149 -6.43 5.82 20.20
N LEU A 150 -5.47 5.51 21.06
CA LEU A 150 -4.67 4.30 20.97
C LEU A 150 -5.56 3.05 21.08
N LYS A 151 -6.49 3.00 22.01
CA LYS A 151 -7.46 1.90 22.15
C LYS A 151 -8.31 1.72 20.89
N ARG A 152 -8.70 2.81 20.22
CA ARG A 152 -9.41 2.74 18.93
C ARG A 152 -8.53 2.15 17.83
N ALA A 153 -7.27 2.56 17.78
CA ALA A 153 -6.30 2.03 16.81
C ALA A 153 -6.04 0.53 17.02
N GLU A 154 -5.87 0.11 18.26
CA GLU A 154 -5.69 -1.30 18.63
C GLU A 154 -6.91 -2.14 18.23
N ALA A 155 -8.12 -1.70 18.56
CA ALA A 155 -9.36 -2.39 18.21
C ALA A 155 -9.57 -2.45 16.67
N TRP A 156 -9.18 -1.41 15.95
CA TRP A 156 -9.21 -1.40 14.49
C TRP A 156 -8.23 -2.41 13.89
N MET A 157 -6.99 -2.43 14.35
CA MET A 157 -5.96 -3.38 13.88
C MET A 157 -6.33 -4.82 14.22
N GLU A 158 -6.86 -5.08 15.43
CA GLU A 158 -7.32 -6.40 15.85
C GLU A 158 -8.44 -6.93 14.95
N ARG A 159 -9.46 -6.11 14.67
CA ARG A 159 -10.54 -6.49 13.74
C ARG A 159 -10.01 -6.82 12.35
N SER A 160 -9.14 -5.95 11.80
CA SER A 160 -8.56 -6.15 10.47
C SER A 160 -7.74 -7.45 10.40
N LEU A 161 -6.99 -7.76 11.46
CA LEU A 161 -6.23 -9.01 11.55
C LEU A 161 -7.17 -10.22 11.62
N LEU A 162 -8.21 -10.17 12.46
CA LEU A 162 -9.18 -11.26 12.59
C LEU A 162 -9.95 -11.49 11.27
N GLU A 163 -10.28 -10.44 10.53
CA GLU A 163 -10.92 -10.56 9.22
C GLU A 163 -10.00 -11.22 8.19
N SER A 164 -8.69 -10.90 8.22
CA SER A 164 -7.72 -11.45 7.26
C SER A 164 -7.48 -12.96 7.41
N VAL A 165 -7.81 -13.54 8.56
CA VAL A 165 -7.61 -14.98 8.84
C VAL A 165 -8.91 -15.79 8.88
N LYS A 166 -10.05 -15.18 8.56
CA LYS A 166 -11.30 -15.92 8.41
C LYS A 166 -11.22 -16.83 7.18
N PRO A 167 -11.66 -18.09 7.31
CA PRO A 167 -11.68 -19.05 6.19
C PRO A 167 -12.69 -18.66 5.12
#